data_8111cdf9c05360f14780be63d1fc419b
#
_entry.id   8111cdf9c05360f14780be63d1fc419b
#
_cell.length_a   1.000
_cell.length_b   1.000
_cell.length_c   1.000
_cell.angle_alpha   90.00
_cell.angle_beta   90.00
_cell.angle_gamma   90.00
#
_symmetry.space_group_name_H-M   'P 1'
#
loop_
_entity.id
_entity.type
_entity.pdbx_description
1 polymer ?
#
loop_
_entity_poly.entity_id
_entity_poly.type
_entity_poly.pdbx_seq_one_letter_code
_entity_poly.pdbx_strand_id
1 'polypeptide(L)'
;NWKKVMDLNFFTTVDVTNKFIKDMKRKNWGRIINITSIAGIEISGPSSFNASKAALTAYTRSVGRQLAIEKRNIVMTAVAPGVIPTEKGHWNKHNLQSKHAKQYLKHRTAIGRFGTIEELTGIIVFLCSDRASFFHGSILQPDGGQSRQYMSFNYL
;
A
#
# COMPACT_ATOMS: atom_id res chain seq x y z
N ASN A 1 -6.42 -1.56 20.33
CA ASN A 1 -5.20 -1.04 20.93
C ASN A 1 -4.40 -0.26 19.88
N TRP A 2 -4.52 1.06 19.91
CA TRP A 2 -3.91 1.98 18.96
C TRP A 2 -2.38 1.83 18.88
N LYS A 3 -1.71 1.79 20.04
CA LYS A 3 -0.26 1.69 20.12
C LYS A 3 0.25 0.47 19.36
N LYS A 4 -0.31 -0.71 19.63
CA LYS A 4 0.10 -1.95 18.97
C LYS A 4 -0.07 -1.89 17.45
N VAL A 5 -1.15 -1.27 16.95
CA VAL A 5 -1.39 -1.13 15.50
C VAL A 5 -0.36 -0.19 14.87
N MET A 6 -0.06 0.95 15.54
CA MET A 6 0.96 1.89 15.08
C MET A 6 2.36 1.28 15.11
N ASP A 7 2.71 0.57 16.18
CA ASP A 7 4.00 -0.09 16.31
C ASP A 7 4.21 -1.10 15.17
N LEU A 8 3.20 -1.94 14.90
CA LEU A 8 3.31 -2.98 13.88
C LEU A 8 3.30 -2.41 12.44
N ASN A 9 2.35 -1.53 12.14
CA ASN A 9 2.10 -1.10 10.75
C ASN A 9 2.97 0.07 10.30
N PHE A 10 3.49 0.86 11.24
CA PHE A 10 4.24 2.08 10.92
C PHE A 10 5.66 2.06 11.50
N PHE A 11 5.82 2.05 12.83
CA PHE A 11 7.15 2.19 13.44
C PHE A 11 8.11 1.05 13.08
N THR A 12 7.63 -0.20 13.02
CA THR A 12 8.45 -1.33 12.54
C THR A 12 8.97 -1.08 11.12
N THR A 13 8.16 -0.52 10.22
CA THR A 13 8.60 -0.20 8.86
C THR A 13 9.67 0.90 8.85
N VAL A 14 9.51 1.93 9.68
CA VAL A 14 10.52 3.00 9.85
C VAL A 14 11.84 2.42 10.34
N ASP A 15 11.81 1.57 11.36
CA ASP A 15 13.00 0.95 11.95
C ASP A 15 13.74 0.05 10.96
N VAL A 16 12.99 -0.79 10.23
CA VAL A 16 13.56 -1.64 9.17
C VAL A 16 14.19 -0.78 8.08
N THR A 17 13.49 0.26 7.63
CA THR A 17 14.03 1.18 6.61
C THR A 17 15.33 1.81 7.08
N ASN A 18 15.38 2.32 8.31
CA ASN A 18 16.57 2.96 8.87
C ASN A 18 17.79 2.02 8.98
N LYS A 19 17.54 0.72 9.21
CA LYS A 19 18.61 -0.29 9.23
C LYS A 19 19.22 -0.51 7.84
N PHE A 20 18.39 -0.64 6.82
CA PHE A 20 18.86 -1.03 5.49
C PHE A 20 19.28 0.14 4.61
N ILE A 21 18.74 1.34 4.83
CA ILE A 21 18.98 2.50 3.96
C ILE A 21 20.47 2.91 3.91
N LYS A 22 21.21 2.69 4.99
CA LYS A 22 22.65 2.98 5.04
C LYS A 22 23.43 2.12 4.05
N ASP A 23 23.10 0.84 3.96
CA ASP A 23 23.72 -0.11 3.04
C ASP A 23 23.35 0.19 1.60
N MET A 24 22.07 0.54 1.36
CA MET A 24 21.61 0.99 0.06
C MET A 24 22.35 2.26 -0.39
N LYS A 25 22.55 3.22 0.52
CA LYS A 25 23.31 4.44 0.25
C LYS A 25 24.79 4.13 -0.11
N ARG A 26 25.42 3.18 0.58
CA ARG A 26 26.78 2.76 0.28
C ARG A 26 26.91 2.10 -1.10
N LYS A 27 25.90 1.29 -1.48
CA LYS A 27 25.85 0.61 -2.79
C LYS A 27 25.32 1.50 -3.92
N ASN A 28 24.81 2.69 -3.61
CA ASN A 28 24.10 3.58 -4.53
C ASN A 28 22.96 2.88 -5.29
N TRP A 29 22.31 1.91 -4.65
CA TRP A 29 21.17 1.19 -5.19
C TRP A 29 20.25 0.71 -4.08
N GLY A 30 18.93 0.85 -4.29
CA GLY A 30 17.93 0.34 -3.36
C GLY A 30 16.50 0.50 -3.85
N ARG A 31 15.66 -0.44 -3.47
CA ARG A 31 14.21 -0.41 -3.72
C ARG A 31 13.49 -0.71 -2.42
N ILE A 32 12.67 0.22 -1.98
CA ILE A 32 11.88 0.14 -0.75
C ILE A 32 10.42 0.24 -1.17
N ILE A 33 9.69 -0.86 -1.03
CA ILE A 33 8.28 -0.94 -1.39
C ILE A 33 7.44 -1.12 -0.12
N ASN A 34 6.75 -0.09 0.29
CA ASN A 34 5.85 -0.12 1.44
C ASN A 34 4.47 -0.62 1.03
N ILE A 35 3.98 -1.65 1.70
CA ILE A 35 2.61 -2.11 1.50
C ILE A 35 1.68 -1.32 2.42
N THR A 36 1.05 -0.30 1.84
CA THR A 36 0.06 0.52 2.51
C THR A 36 -1.33 -0.11 2.39
N SER A 37 -2.35 0.63 2.08
CA SER A 37 -3.71 0.17 1.82
C SER A 37 -4.53 1.33 1.26
N ILE A 38 -5.61 1.06 0.56
CA ILE A 38 -6.65 2.08 0.31
C ILE A 38 -7.15 2.71 1.62
N ALA A 39 -7.09 1.97 2.75
CA ALA A 39 -7.42 2.49 4.08
C ALA A 39 -6.50 3.65 4.55
N GLY A 40 -5.35 3.83 3.95
CA GLY A 40 -4.48 4.99 4.19
C GLY A 40 -4.82 6.22 3.33
N ILE A 41 -5.81 6.09 2.46
CA ILE A 41 -6.22 7.11 1.50
C ILE A 41 -7.69 7.48 1.70
N GLU A 42 -8.52 6.51 2.02
CA GLU A 42 -9.94 6.67 2.30
C GLU A 42 -10.38 5.91 3.57
N ILE A 43 -11.64 6.05 3.97
CA ILE A 43 -12.19 5.33 5.13
C ILE A 43 -12.49 3.88 4.73
N SER A 44 -11.63 2.95 5.18
CA SER A 44 -11.75 1.52 4.90
C SER A 44 -11.18 0.68 6.05
N GLY A 45 -11.97 0.38 7.07
CA GLY A 45 -11.55 -0.39 8.23
C GLY A 45 -11.49 0.40 9.54
N PRO A 46 -10.95 -0.18 10.63
CA PRO A 46 -10.84 0.47 11.93
C PRO A 46 -9.99 1.74 11.91
N SER A 47 -10.34 2.74 12.71
CA SER A 47 -9.66 4.05 12.73
C SER A 47 -8.15 3.96 12.98
N SER A 48 -7.70 3.05 13.86
CA SER A 48 -6.27 2.86 14.12
C SER A 48 -5.54 2.27 12.91
N PHE A 49 -6.18 1.39 12.15
CA PHE A 49 -5.62 0.84 10.92
C PHE A 49 -5.52 1.93 9.84
N ASN A 50 -6.60 2.69 9.62
CA ASN A 50 -6.60 3.81 8.67
C ASN A 50 -5.49 4.80 9.01
N ALA A 51 -5.38 5.23 10.26
CA ALA A 51 -4.34 6.16 10.70
C ALA A 51 -2.93 5.60 10.47
N SER A 52 -2.69 4.33 10.78
CA SER A 52 -1.37 3.71 10.59
C SER A 52 -0.97 3.61 9.10
N LYS A 53 -1.93 3.30 8.23
CA LYS A 53 -1.68 3.23 6.78
C LYS A 53 -1.57 4.61 6.13
N ALA A 54 -2.29 5.61 6.64
CA ALA A 54 -2.11 7.01 6.25
C ALA A 54 -0.73 7.54 6.65
N ALA A 55 -0.27 7.25 7.88
CA ALA A 55 1.07 7.59 8.34
C ALA A 55 2.16 6.97 7.44
N LEU A 56 2.01 5.68 7.09
CA LEU A 56 2.95 4.99 6.20
C LEU A 56 2.94 5.58 4.77
N THR A 57 1.78 6.00 4.27
CA THR A 57 1.64 6.68 2.98
C THR A 57 2.38 8.02 2.99
N ALA A 58 2.17 8.84 4.03
CA ALA A 58 2.85 10.13 4.20
C ALA A 58 4.38 9.96 4.34
N TYR A 59 4.81 8.99 5.14
CA TYR A 59 6.22 8.62 5.31
C TYR A 59 6.87 8.26 3.97
N THR A 60 6.22 7.41 3.17
CA THR A 60 6.72 7.00 1.85
C THR A 60 6.92 8.19 0.92
N ARG A 61 5.96 9.11 0.88
CA ARG A 61 6.07 10.34 0.07
C ARG A 61 7.21 11.23 0.51
N SER A 62 7.32 11.46 1.83
CA SER A 62 8.33 12.34 2.40
C SER A 62 9.74 11.79 2.20
N VAL A 63 9.99 10.55 2.58
CA VAL A 63 11.31 9.92 2.46
C VAL A 63 11.66 9.65 1.00
N GLY A 64 10.69 9.22 0.17
CA GLY A 64 10.92 9.02 -1.26
C GLY A 64 11.37 10.31 -1.96
N ARG A 65 10.74 11.46 -1.64
CA ARG A 65 11.19 12.76 -2.13
C ARG A 65 12.60 13.12 -1.64
N GLN A 66 12.91 12.87 -0.36
CA GLN A 66 14.23 13.15 0.19
C GLN A 66 15.32 12.34 -0.52
N LEU A 67 15.06 11.07 -0.78
CA LEU A 67 15.99 10.20 -1.53
C LEU A 67 16.19 10.67 -2.98
N ALA A 68 15.15 11.19 -3.62
CA ALA A 68 15.28 11.79 -4.95
C ALA A 68 16.19 13.02 -4.95
N ILE A 69 16.07 13.89 -3.93
CA ILE A 69 16.94 15.09 -3.77
C ILE A 69 18.41 14.68 -3.61
N GLU A 70 18.68 13.57 -2.94
CA GLU A 70 20.04 13.04 -2.79
C GLU A 70 20.64 12.52 -4.11
N LYS A 71 19.86 12.44 -5.20
CA LYS A 71 20.28 11.98 -6.54
C LYS A 71 20.92 10.58 -6.53
N ARG A 72 20.46 9.70 -5.64
CA ARG A 72 20.90 8.32 -5.54
C ARG A 72 19.91 7.38 -6.22
N ASN A 73 20.37 6.25 -6.72
CA ASN A 73 19.50 5.21 -7.28
C ASN A 73 18.79 4.40 -6.16
N ILE A 74 18.19 5.09 -5.21
CA ILE A 74 17.41 4.50 -4.13
C ILE A 74 15.99 5.03 -4.22
N VAL A 75 15.04 4.17 -4.52
CA VAL A 75 13.64 4.55 -4.72
C VAL A 75 12.78 3.99 -3.58
N MET A 76 12.01 4.85 -2.94
CA MET A 76 10.96 4.45 -2.01
C MET A 76 9.60 4.72 -2.64
N THR A 77 8.76 3.70 -2.65
CA THR A 77 7.43 3.68 -3.26
C THR A 77 6.45 2.96 -2.35
N ALA A 78 5.17 3.21 -2.48
CA ALA A 78 4.16 2.39 -1.84
C ALA A 78 3.18 1.78 -2.84
N VAL A 79 2.68 0.60 -2.47
CA VAL A 79 1.52 -0.02 -3.07
C VAL A 79 0.39 0.04 -2.05
N ALA A 80 -0.78 0.56 -2.46
CA ALA A 80 -1.98 0.74 -1.65
C ALA A 80 -3.10 -0.19 -2.19
N PRO A 81 -3.05 -1.49 -1.89
CA PRO A 81 -4.01 -2.43 -2.43
C PRO A 81 -5.43 -2.19 -1.92
N GLY A 82 -6.41 -2.54 -2.76
CA GLY A 82 -7.74 -2.89 -2.31
C GLY A 82 -7.77 -4.21 -1.55
N VAL A 83 -8.93 -4.84 -1.46
CA VAL A 83 -9.05 -6.14 -0.77
C VAL A 83 -8.42 -7.25 -1.61
N ILE A 84 -7.37 -7.85 -1.05
CA ILE A 84 -6.73 -9.07 -1.54
C ILE A 84 -6.97 -10.18 -0.50
N PRO A 85 -7.74 -11.21 -0.79
CA PRO A 85 -7.98 -12.32 0.13
C PRO A 85 -6.69 -13.08 0.44
N THR A 86 -6.51 -13.44 1.71
CA THR A 86 -5.38 -14.24 2.18
C THR A 86 -5.87 -15.32 3.13
N GLU A 87 -5.13 -16.42 3.28
CA GLU A 87 -5.56 -17.57 4.10
C GLU A 87 -5.83 -17.19 5.57
N LYS A 88 -4.99 -16.34 6.16
CA LYS A 88 -5.05 -15.95 7.59
C LYS A 88 -5.61 -14.55 7.82
N GLY A 89 -5.92 -13.79 6.76
CA GLY A 89 -6.42 -12.43 6.86
C GLY A 89 -7.90 -12.34 7.24
N HIS A 90 -8.38 -11.12 7.49
CA HIS A 90 -9.80 -10.86 7.68
C HIS A 90 -10.64 -11.34 6.47
N TRP A 91 -10.15 -11.16 5.26
CA TRP A 91 -10.75 -11.60 4.01
C TRP A 91 -10.25 -13.00 3.61
N ASN A 92 -10.37 -13.98 4.51
CA ASN A 92 -10.07 -15.39 4.22
C ASN A 92 -11.25 -16.10 3.53
N LYS A 93 -11.02 -17.32 3.04
CA LYS A 93 -12.03 -18.09 2.30
C LYS A 93 -13.39 -18.20 3.02
N HIS A 94 -13.37 -18.33 4.37
CA HIS A 94 -14.60 -18.41 5.16
C HIS A 94 -15.36 -17.08 5.15
N ASN A 95 -14.65 -15.97 5.40
CA ASN A 95 -15.26 -14.65 5.47
C ASN A 95 -15.76 -14.14 4.10
N LEU A 96 -15.18 -14.62 2.99
CA LEU A 96 -15.65 -14.29 1.63
C LEU A 96 -17.06 -14.78 1.33
N GLN A 97 -17.55 -15.81 2.02
CA GLN A 97 -18.92 -16.32 1.89
C GLN A 97 -19.96 -15.51 2.70
N SER A 98 -19.49 -14.63 3.56
CA SER A 98 -20.34 -13.85 4.45
C SER A 98 -21.25 -12.87 3.71
N LYS A 99 -22.38 -12.52 4.33
CA LYS A 99 -23.27 -11.44 3.85
C LYS A 99 -22.51 -10.12 3.73
N HIS A 100 -21.59 -9.86 4.66
CA HIS A 100 -20.74 -8.67 4.64
C HIS A 100 -19.85 -8.62 3.38
N ALA A 101 -19.17 -9.70 3.02
CA ALA A 101 -18.33 -9.75 1.83
C ALA A 101 -19.15 -9.54 0.54
N LYS A 102 -20.31 -10.16 0.43
CA LYS A 102 -21.23 -9.99 -0.71
C LYS A 102 -21.71 -8.53 -0.84
N GLN A 103 -22.05 -7.89 0.27
CA GLN A 103 -22.42 -6.47 0.29
C GLN A 103 -21.22 -5.57 -0.05
N TYR A 104 -20.05 -5.90 0.47
CA TYR A 104 -18.83 -5.16 0.16
C TYR A 104 -18.53 -5.18 -1.35
N LEU A 105 -18.57 -6.35 -1.98
CA LEU A 105 -18.42 -6.48 -3.42
C LEU A 105 -19.42 -5.62 -4.20
N LYS A 106 -20.69 -5.72 -3.83
CA LYS A 106 -21.78 -5.01 -4.52
C LYS A 106 -21.64 -3.48 -4.44
N HIS A 107 -21.17 -2.95 -3.31
CA HIS A 107 -21.22 -1.50 -3.04
C HIS A 107 -19.86 -0.81 -3.06
N ARG A 108 -18.76 -1.56 -2.99
CA ARG A 108 -17.41 -0.99 -2.82
C ARG A 108 -16.41 -1.43 -3.89
N THR A 109 -16.75 -2.36 -4.78
CA THR A 109 -15.79 -2.90 -5.74
C THR A 109 -16.35 -2.71 -7.15
N ALA A 110 -15.81 -1.76 -7.91
CA ALA A 110 -16.31 -1.46 -9.26
C ALA A 110 -16.14 -2.65 -10.22
N ILE A 111 -15.02 -3.38 -10.11
CA ILE A 111 -14.73 -4.57 -10.92
C ILE A 111 -15.59 -5.79 -10.54
N GLY A 112 -16.35 -5.73 -9.41
CA GLY A 112 -17.26 -6.81 -8.97
C GLY A 112 -16.59 -8.04 -8.34
N ARG A 113 -15.28 -8.02 -8.12
CA ARG A 113 -14.53 -9.09 -7.44
C ARG A 113 -13.41 -8.52 -6.58
N PHE A 114 -12.88 -9.33 -5.68
CA PHE A 114 -11.64 -9.03 -4.98
C PHE A 114 -10.42 -9.29 -5.90
N GLY A 115 -9.31 -8.64 -5.60
CA GLY A 115 -8.05 -8.87 -6.30
C GLY A 115 -7.41 -10.20 -5.92
N THR A 116 -6.36 -10.59 -6.65
CA THR A 116 -5.57 -11.78 -6.36
C THR A 116 -4.14 -11.42 -5.95
N ILE A 117 -3.44 -12.38 -5.34
CA ILE A 117 -2.03 -12.19 -4.95
C ILE A 117 -1.18 -11.99 -6.21
N GLU A 118 -1.46 -12.70 -7.28
CA GLU A 118 -0.74 -12.63 -8.55
C GLU A 118 -0.85 -11.25 -9.19
N GLU A 119 -2.05 -10.63 -9.15
CA GLU A 119 -2.27 -9.26 -9.66
C GLU A 119 -1.44 -8.23 -8.87
N LEU A 120 -1.22 -8.47 -7.58
CA LEU A 120 -0.43 -7.58 -6.73
C LEU A 120 1.08 -7.81 -6.92
N THR A 121 1.52 -9.05 -7.01
CA THR A 121 2.96 -9.39 -7.08
C THR A 121 3.61 -8.88 -8.35
N GLY A 122 2.91 -8.83 -9.48
CA GLY A 122 3.43 -8.26 -10.73
C GLY A 122 3.90 -6.82 -10.58
N ILE A 123 3.11 -5.99 -9.89
CA ILE A 123 3.48 -4.60 -9.58
C ILE A 123 4.69 -4.56 -8.65
N ILE A 124 4.72 -5.38 -7.61
CA ILE A 124 5.82 -5.39 -6.64
C ILE A 124 7.12 -5.78 -7.31
N VAL A 125 7.12 -6.82 -8.16
CA VAL A 125 8.31 -7.26 -8.91
C VAL A 125 8.82 -6.15 -9.84
N PHE A 126 7.92 -5.47 -10.55
CA PHE A 126 8.28 -4.31 -11.36
C PHE A 126 8.95 -3.22 -10.52
N LEU A 127 8.38 -2.87 -9.36
CA LEU A 127 8.91 -1.82 -8.48
C LEU A 127 10.27 -2.19 -7.86
N CYS A 128 10.60 -3.48 -7.74
CA CYS A 128 11.91 -3.95 -7.30
C CYS A 128 13.01 -3.84 -8.37
N SER A 129 12.66 -3.49 -9.60
CA SER A 129 13.59 -3.43 -10.73
C SER A 129 14.15 -2.03 -10.98
N ASP A 130 15.15 -1.92 -11.86
CA ASP A 130 15.69 -0.64 -12.32
C ASP A 130 14.70 0.17 -13.16
N ARG A 131 13.71 -0.50 -13.75
CA ARG A 131 12.64 0.14 -14.53
C ARG A 131 11.74 1.07 -13.70
N ALA A 132 11.78 0.93 -12.37
CA ALA A 132 11.02 1.78 -11.44
C ALA A 132 11.82 2.99 -10.93
N SER A 133 12.89 3.39 -11.59
CA SER A 133 13.76 4.49 -11.14
C SER A 133 13.07 5.86 -11.03
N PHE A 134 11.92 6.07 -11.66
CA PHE A 134 11.17 7.34 -11.62
C PHE A 134 10.03 7.35 -10.59
N PHE A 135 9.88 6.31 -9.75
CA PHE A 135 8.75 6.15 -8.83
C PHE A 135 9.00 6.67 -7.41
N HIS A 136 9.89 7.66 -7.23
CA HIS A 136 10.16 8.24 -5.92
C HIS A 136 8.91 8.82 -5.25
N GLY A 137 8.55 8.30 -4.08
CA GLY A 137 7.40 8.76 -3.29
C GLY A 137 6.03 8.46 -3.93
N SER A 138 6.00 7.69 -5.02
CA SER A 138 4.74 7.31 -5.68
C SER A 138 3.92 6.37 -4.83
N ILE A 139 2.59 6.47 -4.95
CA ILE A 139 1.63 5.56 -4.32
C ILE A 139 0.82 4.91 -5.44
N LEU A 140 1.04 3.64 -5.68
CA LEU A 140 0.29 2.87 -6.67
C LEU A 140 -0.91 2.20 -6.00
N GLN A 141 -2.07 2.28 -6.62
CA GLN A 141 -3.33 1.87 -6.02
C GLN A 141 -4.05 0.79 -6.85
N PRO A 142 -3.58 -0.46 -6.78
CA PRO A 142 -4.25 -1.59 -7.43
C PRO A 142 -5.44 -2.06 -6.58
N ASP A 143 -6.62 -1.48 -6.81
CA ASP A 143 -7.79 -1.69 -5.96
C ASP A 143 -9.07 -2.12 -6.70
N GLY A 144 -9.02 -2.30 -8.02
CA GLY A 144 -10.19 -2.68 -8.81
C GLY A 144 -11.33 -1.66 -8.76
N GLY A 145 -11.00 -0.38 -8.54
CA GLY A 145 -11.97 0.70 -8.39
C GLY A 145 -12.73 0.67 -7.06
N GLN A 146 -12.12 0.18 -5.98
CA GLN A 146 -12.72 0.19 -4.64
C GLN A 146 -12.73 1.58 -4.01
N SER A 147 -11.70 2.34 -4.23
CA SER A 147 -11.56 3.69 -3.69
C SER A 147 -12.43 4.67 -4.49
N ARG A 148 -13.04 5.61 -3.77
CA ARG A 148 -13.97 6.60 -4.33
C ARG A 148 -13.42 8.02 -4.36
N GLN A 149 -12.17 8.22 -4.10
CA GLN A 149 -11.59 9.57 -3.96
C GLN A 149 -11.67 10.42 -5.24
N TYR A 150 -11.89 9.79 -6.41
CA TYR A 150 -12.03 10.46 -7.70
C TYR A 150 -13.44 10.41 -8.30
N MET A 151 -14.42 9.87 -7.54
CA MET A 151 -15.77 9.67 -8.05
C MET A 151 -16.70 10.87 -7.78
N SER A 152 -16.23 12.09 -7.95
CA SER A 152 -17.09 13.26 -7.81
C SER A 152 -17.97 13.54 -9.05
N PHE A 153 -17.75 12.82 -10.16
CA PHE A 153 -18.50 13.03 -11.41
C PHE A 153 -18.84 11.71 -12.10
N ASN A 154 -20.11 11.57 -12.51
CA ASN A 154 -20.51 10.55 -13.46
C ASN A 154 -20.17 11.07 -14.86
N TYR A 155 -19.13 10.53 -15.48
CA TYR A 155 -18.75 10.84 -16.86
C TYR A 155 -19.40 9.91 -17.89
N LEU A 156 -20.29 9.01 -17.47
CA LEU A 156 -21.01 8.06 -18.33
C LEU A 156 -22.50 8.26 -18.22
#